data_8edd91f1d9964889a08acbb9078660bf
#
_entry.id   8edd91f1d9964889a08acbb9078660bf
#
_cell.length_a   1.000
_cell.length_b   1.000
_cell.length_c   1.000
_cell.angle_alpha   90.00
_cell.angle_beta   90.00
_cell.angle_gamma   90.00
#
_symmetry.space_group_name_H-M   'P 1'
#
loop_
_entity.id
_entity.type
_entity.pdbx_description
1 polymer ?
#
loop_
_entity_poly.entity_id
_entity_poly.type
_entity_poly.pdbx_seq_one_letter_code
_entity_poly.pdbx_strand_id
1 'polypeptide(L)'
;MYYSVLNKSKYQHISDAELLNRFNAGHDNEWLGILLERYTILLLGVSMKYLKNEEEAKDAVQQVFLKAIAELHKYKVVYFKSWIYMIAKNYCLMKLRNKSRFTAALNENTLTTPAEPEEKNNYIEKDKTLDDLAGALQQLNKEQQLCVTLFYLEKKSYQEISQQSSFNIMQVKSHIQNGKRNLKIIMERMQ
;
A
#
# COMPACT_ATOMS: atom_id res chain seq x y z
N MET A 1 14.26 2.30 15.31
CA MET A 1 13.42 2.43 14.11
C MET A 1 13.63 3.79 13.43
N TYR A 2 14.90 4.26 13.27
CA TYR A 2 15.27 5.59 12.78
C TYR A 2 16.16 5.58 11.53
N TYR A 3 16.24 4.44 10.79
CA TYR A 3 17.13 4.31 9.63
C TYR A 3 16.50 4.72 8.28
N SER A 4 15.20 5.08 8.22
CA SER A 4 14.49 5.13 6.93
C SER A 4 14.45 6.50 6.24
N VAL A 5 14.73 7.61 6.92
CA VAL A 5 14.48 8.95 6.35
C VAL A 5 15.66 9.46 5.49
N LEU A 6 16.87 8.99 5.73
CA LEU A 6 18.09 9.51 5.09
C LEU A 6 18.42 8.87 3.72
N ASN A 7 17.82 7.74 3.37
CA ASN A 7 18.16 7.01 2.14
C ASN A 7 17.17 7.21 0.96
N LYS A 8 16.04 7.87 1.17
CA LYS A 8 15.00 8.04 0.14
C LYS A 8 15.49 8.72 -1.14
N SER A 9 16.40 9.69 -1.06
CA SER A 9 16.87 10.42 -2.24
C SER A 9 17.95 9.68 -3.04
N LYS A 10 18.74 8.85 -2.39
CA LYS A 10 19.91 8.19 -3.00
C LYS A 10 19.55 7.13 -4.04
N TYR A 11 18.45 6.42 -3.85
CA TYR A 11 18.07 5.26 -4.69
C TYR A 11 16.78 5.46 -5.49
N GLN A 12 16.18 6.67 -5.49
CA GLN A 12 14.95 6.95 -6.23
C GLN A 12 15.06 6.76 -7.75
N HIS A 13 16.26 6.91 -8.29
CA HIS A 13 16.53 6.77 -9.72
C HIS A 13 16.64 5.30 -10.18
N ILE A 14 16.75 4.33 -9.25
CA ILE A 14 16.88 2.92 -9.56
C ILE A 14 15.47 2.33 -9.74
N SER A 15 15.21 1.61 -10.83
CA SER A 15 13.93 0.97 -11.06
C SER A 15 13.71 -0.23 -10.13
N ASP A 16 12.45 -0.63 -9.93
CA ASP A 16 12.12 -1.81 -9.12
C ASP A 16 12.70 -3.09 -9.72
N ALA A 17 12.71 -3.19 -11.06
CA ALA A 17 13.33 -4.32 -11.75
C ALA A 17 14.84 -4.41 -11.47
N GLU A 18 15.52 -3.27 -11.45
CA GLU A 18 16.95 -3.20 -11.13
C GLU A 18 17.22 -3.58 -9.67
N LEU A 19 16.40 -3.10 -8.71
CA LEU A 19 16.51 -3.48 -7.31
C LEU A 19 16.32 -4.98 -7.10
N LEU A 20 15.32 -5.57 -7.78
CA LEU A 20 15.10 -7.01 -7.77
C LEU A 20 16.28 -7.80 -8.39
N ASN A 21 16.84 -7.30 -9.49
CA ASN A 21 17.98 -7.94 -10.13
C ASN A 21 19.21 -7.94 -9.22
N ARG A 22 19.49 -6.83 -8.52
CA ARG A 22 20.58 -6.72 -7.55
C ARG A 22 20.36 -7.64 -6.36
N PHE A 23 19.14 -7.69 -5.84
CA PHE A 23 18.79 -8.66 -4.80
C PHE A 23 19.02 -10.10 -5.26
N ASN A 24 18.52 -10.46 -6.46
CA ASN A 24 18.65 -11.82 -7.00
C ASN A 24 20.10 -12.23 -7.29
N ALA A 25 20.97 -11.27 -7.60
CA ALA A 25 22.39 -11.54 -7.90
C ALA A 25 23.22 -11.85 -6.64
N GLY A 26 22.94 -11.17 -5.53
CA GLY A 26 23.74 -11.28 -4.30
C GLY A 26 22.96 -11.71 -3.06
N HIS A 27 21.63 -11.85 -3.15
CA HIS A 27 20.73 -12.06 -2.01
C HIS A 27 20.92 -11.03 -0.88
N ASP A 28 21.39 -9.83 -1.24
CA ASP A 28 21.58 -8.74 -0.29
C ASP A 28 20.24 -8.10 0.05
N ASN A 29 19.83 -8.29 1.30
CA ASN A 29 18.56 -7.80 1.84
C ASN A 29 18.47 -6.26 1.86
N GLU A 30 19.56 -5.51 1.68
CA GLU A 30 19.52 -4.06 1.59
C GLU A 30 18.71 -3.61 0.38
N TRP A 31 18.94 -4.20 -0.81
CA TRP A 31 18.19 -3.89 -2.04
C TRP A 31 16.70 -4.22 -1.91
N LEU A 32 16.41 -5.34 -1.26
CA LEU A 32 15.04 -5.73 -0.98
C LEU A 32 14.37 -4.78 0.02
N GLY A 33 15.09 -4.35 1.06
CA GLY A 33 14.62 -3.36 2.02
C GLY A 33 14.22 -2.05 1.37
N ILE A 34 15.07 -1.51 0.46
CA ILE A 34 14.80 -0.31 -0.32
C ILE A 34 13.54 -0.48 -1.18
N LEU A 35 13.41 -1.63 -1.85
CA LEU A 35 12.25 -1.94 -2.67
C LEU A 35 10.96 -2.02 -1.84
N LEU A 36 10.95 -2.76 -0.73
CA LEU A 36 9.80 -2.91 0.15
C LEU A 36 9.36 -1.57 0.78
N GLU A 37 10.33 -0.71 1.13
CA GLU A 37 10.04 0.62 1.68
C GLU A 37 9.18 1.47 0.72
N ARG A 38 9.40 1.39 -0.59
CA ARG A 38 8.61 2.11 -1.60
C ARG A 38 7.12 1.75 -1.54
N TYR A 39 6.83 0.51 -1.19
CA TYR A 39 5.47 -0.02 -1.16
C TYR A 39 4.79 0.08 0.20
N THR A 40 5.49 0.54 1.25
CA THR A 40 4.95 0.61 2.62
C THR A 40 3.63 1.37 2.67
N ILE A 41 3.56 2.56 2.07
CA ILE A 41 2.35 3.40 2.08
C ILE A 41 1.21 2.75 1.28
N LEU A 42 1.52 2.18 0.12
CA LEU A 42 0.55 1.47 -0.71
C LEU A 42 -0.05 0.28 0.04
N LEU A 43 0.80 -0.53 0.65
CA LEU A 43 0.39 -1.72 1.40
C LEU A 43 -0.40 -1.36 2.65
N LEU A 44 -0.02 -0.27 3.32
CA LEU A 44 -0.79 0.26 4.46
C LEU A 44 -2.18 0.70 4.01
N GLY A 45 -2.30 1.41 2.88
CA GLY A 45 -3.58 1.81 2.30
C GLY A 45 -4.46 0.61 1.95
N VAL A 46 -3.88 -0.43 1.33
CA VAL A 46 -4.59 -1.69 1.04
C VAL A 46 -5.05 -2.37 2.33
N SER A 47 -4.16 -2.52 3.31
CA SER A 47 -4.48 -3.18 4.58
C SER A 47 -5.57 -2.41 5.35
N MET A 48 -5.51 -1.07 5.38
CA MET A 48 -6.53 -0.22 5.98
C MET A 48 -7.89 -0.36 5.30
N LYS A 49 -7.92 -0.49 3.97
CA LYS A 49 -9.16 -0.70 3.20
C LYS A 49 -9.91 -1.95 3.68
N TYR A 50 -9.17 -3.04 3.93
CA TYR A 50 -9.75 -4.33 4.31
C TYR A 50 -9.97 -4.44 5.82
N LEU A 51 -8.97 -4.10 6.63
CA LEU A 51 -8.98 -4.36 8.08
C LEU A 51 -9.68 -3.25 8.88
N LYS A 52 -9.71 -2.02 8.35
CA LYS A 52 -10.33 -0.83 8.97
C LYS A 52 -9.81 -0.51 10.38
N ASN A 53 -8.64 -1.02 10.73
CA ASN A 53 -7.97 -0.80 11.99
C ASN A 53 -6.48 -0.55 11.73
N GLU A 54 -5.94 0.53 12.28
CA GLU A 54 -4.58 1.00 12.00
C GLU A 54 -3.50 0.03 12.51
N GLU A 55 -3.65 -0.47 13.74
CA GLU A 55 -2.71 -1.41 14.32
C GLU A 55 -2.71 -2.74 13.54
N GLU A 56 -3.91 -3.28 13.24
CA GLU A 56 -4.03 -4.48 12.42
C GLU A 56 -3.47 -4.28 11.01
N ALA A 57 -3.57 -3.07 10.44
CA ALA A 57 -3.03 -2.75 9.12
C ALA A 57 -1.49 -2.65 9.15
N LYS A 58 -0.91 -2.03 10.17
CA LYS A 58 0.55 -1.99 10.37
C LYS A 58 1.13 -3.40 10.54
N ASP A 59 0.48 -4.22 11.36
CA ASP A 59 0.86 -5.63 11.53
C ASP A 59 0.78 -6.39 10.20
N ALA A 60 -0.28 -6.17 9.43
CA ALA A 60 -0.43 -6.80 8.13
C ALA A 60 0.71 -6.43 7.17
N VAL A 61 1.14 -5.17 7.12
CA VAL A 61 2.28 -4.74 6.29
C VAL A 61 3.56 -5.45 6.72
N GLN A 62 3.82 -5.59 8.01
CA GLN A 62 4.99 -6.33 8.51
C GLN A 62 4.96 -7.79 8.08
N GLN A 63 3.81 -8.45 8.21
CA GLN A 63 3.64 -9.85 7.81
C GLN A 63 3.76 -10.04 6.29
N VAL A 64 3.27 -9.08 5.50
CA VAL A 64 3.45 -9.06 4.04
C VAL A 64 4.94 -8.95 3.68
N PHE A 65 5.70 -8.11 4.37
CA PHE A 65 7.15 -7.99 4.14
C PHE A 65 7.90 -9.28 4.48
N LEU A 66 7.61 -9.88 5.64
CA LEU A 66 8.21 -11.15 6.02
C LEU A 66 7.91 -12.25 4.99
N LYS A 67 6.66 -12.33 4.53
CA LYS A 67 6.27 -13.29 3.50
C LYS A 67 6.95 -12.98 2.16
N ALA A 68 7.04 -11.72 1.76
CA ALA A 68 7.70 -11.32 0.53
C ALA A 68 9.19 -11.71 0.54
N ILE A 69 9.89 -11.46 1.64
CA ILE A 69 11.29 -11.87 1.81
C ILE A 69 11.42 -13.38 1.64
N ALA A 70 10.62 -14.17 2.36
CA ALA A 70 10.68 -15.63 2.33
C ALA A 70 10.38 -16.21 0.93
N GLU A 71 9.47 -15.61 0.18
CA GLU A 71 9.07 -16.10 -1.14
C GLU A 71 10.07 -15.68 -2.25
N LEU A 72 10.63 -14.47 -2.17
CA LEU A 72 11.62 -13.97 -3.14
C LEU A 72 12.94 -14.75 -3.12
N HIS A 73 13.25 -15.43 -2.01
CA HIS A 73 14.40 -16.37 -1.95
C HIS A 73 14.12 -17.69 -2.71
N LYS A 74 12.85 -18.01 -2.99
CA LYS A 74 12.46 -19.29 -3.61
C LYS A 74 12.28 -19.19 -5.12
N TYR A 75 11.75 -18.05 -5.60
CA TYR A 75 11.44 -17.88 -7.02
C TYR A 75 11.53 -16.41 -7.47
N LYS A 76 11.78 -16.23 -8.77
CA LYS A 76 11.86 -14.89 -9.38
C LYS A 76 10.47 -14.33 -9.65
N VAL A 77 10.26 -13.09 -9.26
CA VAL A 77 9.04 -12.33 -9.49
C VAL A 77 9.30 -11.30 -10.59
N VAL A 78 8.47 -11.28 -11.63
CA VAL A 78 8.58 -10.34 -12.76
C VAL A 78 7.80 -9.06 -12.48
N TYR A 79 6.57 -9.19 -12.00
CA TYR A 79 5.67 -8.07 -11.72
C TYR A 79 5.56 -7.86 -10.21
N PHE A 80 6.58 -7.23 -9.63
CA PHE A 80 6.71 -7.12 -8.17
C PHE A 80 5.54 -6.37 -7.52
N LYS A 81 5.09 -5.27 -8.12
CA LYS A 81 4.03 -4.42 -7.58
C LYS A 81 2.71 -5.16 -7.44
N SER A 82 2.24 -5.80 -8.50
CA SER A 82 1.01 -6.59 -8.49
C SER A 82 1.13 -7.78 -7.57
N TRP A 83 2.29 -8.42 -7.55
CA TRP A 83 2.56 -9.58 -6.72
C TRP A 83 2.49 -9.24 -5.23
N ILE A 84 3.16 -8.17 -4.77
CA ILE A 84 3.15 -7.78 -3.37
C ILE A 84 1.78 -7.25 -2.93
N TYR A 85 1.06 -6.56 -3.83
CA TYR A 85 -0.34 -6.16 -3.62
C TYR A 85 -1.22 -7.37 -3.36
N MET A 86 -1.09 -8.44 -4.15
CA MET A 86 -1.87 -9.67 -3.99
C MET A 86 -1.54 -10.40 -2.69
N ILE A 87 -0.27 -10.41 -2.26
CA ILE A 87 0.10 -10.93 -0.94
C ILE A 87 -0.64 -10.17 0.15
N ALA A 88 -0.64 -8.84 0.11
CA ALA A 88 -1.32 -8.00 1.09
C ALA A 88 -2.83 -8.22 1.09
N LYS A 89 -3.47 -8.20 -0.09
CA LYS A 89 -4.91 -8.48 -0.24
C LYS A 89 -5.27 -9.84 0.35
N ASN A 90 -4.56 -10.89 -0.05
CA ASN A 90 -4.83 -12.25 0.40
C ASN A 90 -4.61 -12.42 1.90
N TYR A 91 -3.57 -11.79 2.46
CA TYR A 91 -3.33 -11.79 3.89
C TYR A 91 -4.49 -11.12 4.66
N CYS A 92 -4.93 -9.95 4.22
CA CYS A 92 -6.04 -9.24 4.86
C CYS A 92 -7.35 -10.04 4.78
N LEU A 93 -7.65 -10.64 3.63
CA LEU A 93 -8.84 -11.49 3.47
C LEU A 93 -8.78 -12.74 4.36
N MET A 94 -7.60 -13.37 4.47
CA MET A 94 -7.40 -14.49 5.39
C MET A 94 -7.65 -14.07 6.85
N LYS A 95 -7.10 -12.92 7.26
CA LYS A 95 -7.29 -12.38 8.62
C LYS A 95 -8.77 -12.11 8.92
N LEU A 96 -9.51 -11.55 7.95
CA LEU A 96 -10.96 -11.32 8.07
C LEU A 96 -11.76 -12.63 8.18
N ARG A 97 -11.41 -13.64 7.37
CA ARG A 97 -12.05 -14.96 7.44
C ARG A 97 -11.83 -15.64 8.81
N ASN A 98 -10.61 -15.56 9.33
CA ASN A 98 -10.30 -16.13 10.64
C ASN A 98 -11.08 -15.41 11.75
N LYS A 99 -11.19 -14.08 11.68
CA LYS A 99 -11.99 -13.27 12.62
C LYS A 99 -13.48 -13.65 12.55
N SER A 100 -14.02 -13.78 11.32
CA SER A 100 -15.41 -14.20 11.10
C SER A 100 -15.67 -15.63 11.61
N ARG A 101 -14.75 -16.58 11.35
CA ARG A 101 -14.87 -17.94 11.87
C ARG A 101 -14.82 -17.99 13.40
N PHE A 102 -13.96 -17.20 14.02
CA PHE A 102 -13.90 -17.10 15.48
C PHE A 102 -15.20 -16.51 16.06
N THR A 103 -15.77 -15.48 15.41
CA THR A 103 -17.04 -14.88 15.81
C THR A 103 -18.21 -15.83 15.53
N ALA A 104 -18.18 -16.60 14.43
CA ALA A 104 -19.21 -17.59 14.10
C ALA A 104 -19.16 -18.83 15.03
N ALA A 105 -17.96 -19.23 15.45
CA ALA A 105 -17.80 -20.30 16.46
C ALA A 105 -18.34 -19.90 17.85
N LEU A 106 -18.45 -18.59 18.09
CA LEU A 106 -19.10 -18.04 19.28
C LEU A 106 -20.61 -17.83 19.08
N ASN A 107 -21.09 -17.78 17.83
CA ASN A 107 -22.49 -17.61 17.43
C ASN A 107 -22.81 -18.67 16.35
N GLU A 108 -23.40 -19.78 16.70
CA GLU A 108 -23.79 -20.89 15.81
C GLU A 108 -24.77 -20.43 14.71
N ASN A 109 -24.35 -19.72 13.71
CA ASN A 109 -25.05 -19.64 12.42
C ASN A 109 -24.48 -18.49 11.55
N THR A 110 -23.61 -18.79 10.62
CA THR A 110 -23.55 -18.10 9.31
C THR A 110 -22.54 -18.80 8.37
N LEU A 111 -23.07 -19.36 7.30
CA LEU A 111 -22.30 -19.93 6.17
C LEU A 111 -21.67 -18.78 5.37
N THR A 112 -20.34 -18.69 5.37
CA THR A 112 -19.61 -17.74 4.52
C THR A 112 -19.06 -18.46 3.30
N THR A 113 -19.47 -18.00 2.11
CA THR A 113 -19.06 -18.49 0.79
C THR A 113 -17.54 -18.30 0.57
N PRO A 114 -16.82 -19.29 0.02
CA PRO A 114 -15.42 -19.14 -0.36
C PRO A 114 -15.29 -18.20 -1.54
N ALA A 115 -14.35 -17.24 -1.46
CA ALA A 115 -14.01 -16.41 -2.62
C ALA A 115 -13.15 -17.22 -3.60
N GLU A 116 -13.56 -17.24 -4.86
CA GLU A 116 -12.84 -17.88 -5.98
C GLU A 116 -11.44 -17.30 -6.19
N PRO A 117 -10.45 -18.09 -6.67
CA PRO A 117 -9.13 -17.60 -7.06
C PRO A 117 -9.24 -16.74 -8.32
N GLU A 118 -8.86 -15.48 -8.23
CA GLU A 118 -8.82 -14.56 -9.38
C GLU A 118 -7.74 -14.99 -10.39
N GLU A 119 -8.08 -15.01 -11.66
CA GLU A 119 -7.24 -15.44 -12.79
C GLU A 119 -6.01 -14.54 -13.02
N LYS A 120 -4.94 -15.13 -13.56
CA LYS A 120 -3.63 -14.48 -13.84
C LYS A 120 -3.70 -13.21 -14.70
N ASN A 121 -4.69 -13.10 -15.60
CA ASN A 121 -4.87 -11.94 -16.49
C ASN A 121 -5.18 -10.63 -15.76
N ASN A 122 -5.66 -10.69 -14.52
CA ASN A 122 -6.03 -9.53 -13.71
C ASN A 122 -4.82 -8.80 -13.08
N TYR A 123 -3.60 -9.36 -13.17
CA TYR A 123 -2.41 -8.77 -12.56
C TYR A 123 -1.88 -7.57 -13.34
N ILE A 124 -1.87 -7.66 -14.68
CA ILE A 124 -1.34 -6.60 -15.56
C ILE A 124 -2.24 -5.37 -15.50
N GLU A 125 -3.57 -5.57 -15.53
CA GLU A 125 -4.54 -4.48 -15.46
C GLU A 125 -4.52 -3.79 -14.08
N LYS A 126 -4.36 -4.57 -13.01
CA LYS A 126 -4.21 -4.03 -11.64
C LYS A 126 -2.88 -3.31 -11.44
N ASP A 127 -1.82 -3.76 -12.06
CA ASP A 127 -0.52 -3.11 -12.02
C ASP A 127 -0.59 -1.74 -12.67
N LYS A 128 -1.17 -1.65 -13.86
CA LYS A 128 -1.42 -0.38 -14.55
C LYS A 128 -2.23 0.59 -13.67
N THR A 129 -3.33 0.13 -13.08
CA THR A 129 -4.16 0.97 -12.21
C THR A 129 -3.41 1.49 -10.97
N LEU A 130 -2.51 0.68 -10.40
CA LEU A 130 -1.68 1.08 -9.27
C LEU A 130 -0.58 2.07 -9.67
N ASP A 131 0.00 1.91 -10.88
CA ASP A 131 0.96 2.85 -11.44
C ASP A 131 0.29 4.20 -11.77
N ASP A 132 -0.89 4.15 -12.38
CA ASP A 132 -1.69 5.33 -12.68
C ASP A 132 -2.03 6.09 -11.40
N LEU A 133 -2.42 5.41 -10.33
CA LEU A 133 -2.68 6.04 -9.03
C LEU A 133 -1.42 6.66 -8.42
N ALA A 134 -0.30 5.96 -8.46
CA ALA A 134 0.98 6.48 -7.96
C ALA A 134 1.44 7.69 -8.77
N GLY A 135 1.32 7.64 -10.10
CA GLY A 135 1.61 8.74 -11.01
C GLY A 135 0.66 9.93 -10.81
N ALA A 136 -0.63 9.67 -10.59
CA ALA A 136 -1.61 10.71 -10.30
C ALA A 136 -1.34 11.42 -8.97
N LEU A 137 -0.93 10.69 -7.94
CA LEU A 137 -0.53 11.27 -6.65
C LEU A 137 0.67 12.21 -6.79
N GLN A 138 1.64 11.86 -7.63
CA GLN A 138 2.81 12.71 -7.88
C GLN A 138 2.49 13.99 -8.66
N GLN A 139 1.40 14.02 -9.44
CA GLN A 139 0.94 15.19 -10.18
C GLN A 139 0.11 16.16 -9.33
N LEU A 140 -0.27 15.79 -8.12
CA LEU A 140 -0.87 16.74 -7.19
C LEU A 140 0.16 17.77 -6.72
N ASN A 141 -0.30 18.98 -6.38
CA ASN A 141 0.57 19.90 -5.68
C ASN A 141 0.97 19.35 -4.29
N LYS A 142 2.07 19.85 -3.74
CA LYS A 142 2.66 19.31 -2.50
C LYS A 142 1.72 19.35 -1.32
N GLU A 143 0.89 20.40 -1.21
CA GLU A 143 -0.07 20.58 -0.12
C GLU A 143 -1.22 19.58 -0.23
N GLN A 144 -1.75 19.37 -1.43
CA GLN A 144 -2.80 18.37 -1.69
C GLN A 144 -2.27 16.96 -1.48
N GLN A 145 -1.08 16.67 -2.02
CA GLN A 145 -0.43 15.36 -1.87
C GLN A 145 -0.23 15.03 -0.39
N LEU A 146 0.32 15.96 0.40
CA LEU A 146 0.53 15.80 1.83
C LEU A 146 -0.80 15.53 2.55
N CYS A 147 -1.79 16.40 2.38
CA CYS A 147 -3.07 16.30 3.07
C CYS A 147 -3.84 15.02 2.68
N VAL A 148 -3.84 14.64 1.40
CA VAL A 148 -4.46 13.41 0.90
C VAL A 148 -3.78 12.18 1.48
N THR A 149 -2.44 12.15 1.50
CA THR A 149 -1.66 11.06 2.06
C THR A 149 -1.95 10.88 3.56
N LEU A 150 -1.83 11.95 4.33
CA LEU A 150 -2.08 11.89 5.78
C LEU A 150 -3.52 11.47 6.10
N PHE A 151 -4.50 11.95 5.34
CA PHE A 151 -5.91 11.65 5.59
C PHE A 151 -6.32 10.24 5.16
N TYR A 152 -6.00 9.85 3.90
CA TYR A 152 -6.47 8.57 3.34
C TYR A 152 -5.57 7.39 3.67
N LEU A 153 -4.26 7.58 3.71
CA LEU A 153 -3.30 6.49 3.94
C LEU A 153 -2.93 6.35 5.41
N GLU A 154 -2.67 7.47 6.10
CA GLU A 154 -2.33 7.45 7.51
C GLU A 154 -3.54 7.60 8.44
N LYS A 155 -4.75 7.81 7.87
CA LYS A 155 -6.02 7.91 8.62
C LYS A 155 -6.05 9.00 9.70
N LYS A 156 -5.26 10.06 9.52
CA LYS A 156 -5.23 11.18 10.44
C LYS A 156 -6.49 12.04 10.33
N SER A 157 -6.95 12.55 11.47
CA SER A 157 -8.02 13.53 11.51
C SER A 157 -7.57 14.90 11.00
N TYR A 158 -8.50 15.75 10.63
CA TYR A 158 -8.19 17.14 10.21
C TYR A 158 -7.39 17.92 11.26
N GLN A 159 -7.65 17.66 12.55
CA GLN A 159 -6.94 18.30 13.64
C GLN A 159 -5.48 17.84 13.71
N GLU A 160 -5.22 16.53 13.64
CA GLU A 160 -3.87 15.97 13.63
C GLU A 160 -3.07 16.43 12.42
N ILE A 161 -3.70 16.50 11.23
CA ILE A 161 -3.05 17.04 10.02
C ILE A 161 -2.71 18.51 10.21
N SER A 162 -3.63 19.31 10.78
CA SER A 162 -3.39 20.73 11.07
C SER A 162 -2.25 20.94 12.07
N GLN A 163 -2.11 20.06 13.07
CA GLN A 163 -1.02 20.11 14.04
C GLN A 163 0.34 19.71 13.45
N GLN A 164 0.36 18.83 12.45
CA GLN A 164 1.58 18.33 11.82
C GLN A 164 2.01 19.13 10.60
N SER A 165 1.12 19.95 10.08
CA SER A 165 1.37 20.81 8.93
C SER A 165 1.25 22.28 9.35
N SER A 166 1.68 23.19 8.47
CA SER A 166 1.47 24.63 8.66
C SER A 166 0.06 25.11 8.27
N PHE A 167 -0.90 24.18 8.01
CA PHE A 167 -2.23 24.49 7.51
C PHE A 167 -3.25 24.53 8.65
N ASN A 168 -4.17 25.49 8.60
CA ASN A 168 -5.35 25.47 9.47
C ASN A 168 -6.37 24.40 9.00
N ILE A 169 -7.33 24.06 9.86
CA ILE A 169 -8.33 23.00 9.61
C ILE A 169 -9.12 23.25 8.30
N MET A 170 -9.43 24.50 7.99
CA MET A 170 -10.16 24.83 6.74
C MET A 170 -9.30 24.60 5.50
N GLN A 171 -8.02 24.95 5.56
CA GLN A 171 -7.06 24.67 4.51
C GLN A 171 -6.84 23.17 4.33
N VAL A 172 -6.70 22.40 5.40
CA VAL A 172 -6.60 20.94 5.36
C VAL A 172 -7.82 20.33 4.64
N LYS A 173 -9.06 20.74 5.02
CA LYS A 173 -10.28 20.29 4.33
C LYS A 173 -10.27 20.63 2.86
N SER A 174 -9.89 21.86 2.51
CA SER A 174 -9.81 22.32 1.12
C SER A 174 -8.78 21.52 0.32
N HIS A 175 -7.57 21.30 0.87
CA HIS A 175 -6.53 20.51 0.19
C HIS A 175 -6.95 19.06 -0.02
N ILE A 176 -7.64 18.42 0.94
CA ILE A 176 -8.16 17.06 0.80
C ILE A 176 -9.25 16.99 -0.28
N GLN A 177 -10.21 17.91 -0.27
CA GLN A 177 -11.30 17.92 -1.27
C GLN A 177 -10.77 18.17 -2.68
N ASN A 178 -9.92 19.18 -2.84
CA ASN A 178 -9.32 19.51 -4.13
C ASN A 178 -8.37 18.42 -4.60
N GLY A 179 -7.56 17.85 -3.71
CA GLY A 179 -6.68 16.73 -4.00
C GLY A 179 -7.44 15.50 -4.49
N LYS A 180 -8.55 15.13 -3.81
CA LYS A 180 -9.42 14.04 -4.25
C LYS A 180 -10.03 14.29 -5.63
N ARG A 181 -10.51 15.52 -5.88
CA ARG A 181 -11.07 15.91 -7.19
C ARG A 181 -10.00 15.84 -8.28
N ASN A 182 -8.82 16.38 -8.03
CA ASN A 182 -7.72 16.39 -8.99
C ASN A 182 -7.21 14.98 -9.27
N LEU A 183 -7.07 14.11 -8.27
CA LEU A 183 -6.75 12.70 -8.46
C LEU A 183 -7.71 12.02 -9.42
N LYS A 184 -9.03 12.23 -9.22
CA LYS A 184 -10.04 11.66 -10.10
C LYS A 184 -9.85 12.12 -11.55
N ILE A 185 -9.67 13.42 -11.77
CA ILE A 185 -9.48 14.01 -13.10
C ILE A 185 -8.18 13.47 -13.76
N ILE A 186 -7.09 13.38 -13.01
CA ILE A 186 -5.81 12.88 -13.54
C ILE A 186 -5.94 11.40 -13.92
N MET A 187 -6.53 10.58 -13.08
CA MET A 187 -6.74 9.15 -13.36
C MET A 187 -7.68 8.91 -14.56
N GLU A 188 -8.73 9.72 -14.72
CA GLU A 188 -9.62 9.66 -15.90
C GLU A 188 -8.90 10.03 -17.21
N ARG A 189 -7.84 10.84 -17.16
CA ARG A 189 -7.01 11.19 -18.34
C ARG A 189 -5.96 10.14 -18.67
N MET A 190 -5.63 9.24 -17.74
CA MET A 190 -4.64 8.18 -17.91
C MET A 190 -5.25 6.88 -18.46
N GLN A 191 -6.58 6.77 -18.45
CA GLN A 191 -7.33 5.64 -19.01
C GLN A 191 -7.62 5.86 -20.49
#